data_121b3c313b74ff25fd99dd0265fcaaed
#
_entry.id   121b3c313b74ff25fd99dd0265fcaaed
#
_cell.length_a   1.000
_cell.length_b   1.000
_cell.length_c   1.000
_cell.angle_alpha   90.00
_cell.angle_beta   90.00
_cell.angle_gamma   90.00
#
_symmetry.space_group_name_H-M   'P 1'
#
loop_
_entity.id
_entity.type
_entity.pdbx_description
1 polymer ?
#
loop_
_entity_poly.entity_id
_entity_poly.type
_entity_poly.pdbx_seq_one_letter_code
_entity_poly.pdbx_strand_id
1 'polypeptide(L)'
;MDKHLLVMKWDYKYDNESTWFDEDHGENEYELIEGASYKLPHISDKSLEIRSVTAEGDLVKAKIYVDQTYTVCNNGESVVAFAYDDYMVAGDFVSQTLRMDLTIK
;
A
#
# COMPACT_ATOMS: atom_id res chain seq x y z
N MET A 1 -1.14 -5.29 -25.86
CA MET A 1 -1.63 -4.32 -24.89
C MET A 1 -0.87 -4.54 -23.60
N ASP A 2 -0.11 -3.54 -23.20
CA ASP A 2 0.75 -3.68 -22.04
C ASP A 2 -0.05 -3.52 -20.75
N LYS A 3 0.12 -4.48 -19.86
CA LYS A 3 -0.47 -4.37 -18.54
C LYS A 3 0.52 -3.67 -17.61
N HIS A 4 0.00 -2.72 -16.86
CA HIS A 4 0.79 -2.07 -15.83
C HIS A 4 0.51 -2.72 -14.48
N LEU A 5 1.54 -2.80 -13.67
CA LEU A 5 1.45 -3.38 -12.34
C LEU A 5 1.76 -2.33 -11.29
N LEU A 6 1.04 -2.39 -10.19
CA LEU A 6 1.37 -1.65 -8.99
C LEU A 6 2.20 -2.57 -8.11
N VAL A 7 3.44 -2.19 -7.88
CA VAL A 7 4.35 -2.95 -7.03
C VAL A 7 4.36 -2.31 -5.65
N MET A 8 4.07 -3.10 -4.65
CA MET A 8 4.09 -2.67 -3.26
C MET A 8 5.18 -3.39 -2.50
N LYS A 9 6.14 -2.65 -1.98
CA LYS A 9 7.11 -3.15 -1.01
C LYS A 9 6.65 -2.67 0.35
N TRP A 10 6.51 -3.58 1.30
CA TRP A 10 5.91 -3.24 2.58
C TRP A 10 6.71 -3.79 3.74
N ASP A 11 6.62 -3.09 4.86
CA ASP A 11 7.07 -3.53 6.17
C ASP A 11 6.12 -2.96 7.22
N TYR A 12 6.23 -3.44 8.45
CA TYR A 12 5.37 -2.95 9.51
C TYR A 12 6.13 -2.82 10.82
N LYS A 13 5.53 -2.11 11.76
CA LYS A 13 6.02 -2.07 13.14
C LYS A 13 4.84 -1.91 14.11
N TYR A 14 5.04 -2.34 15.33
CA TYR A 14 4.15 -1.97 16.42
C TYR A 14 4.56 -0.59 16.95
N ASP A 15 3.57 0.22 17.33
CA ASP A 15 3.81 1.61 17.70
C ASP A 15 4.63 1.77 18.98
N ASN A 16 4.70 0.72 19.82
CA ASN A 16 5.55 0.71 21.02
C ASN A 16 7.00 0.34 20.72
N GLU A 17 7.35 0.12 19.46
CA GLU A 17 8.71 -0.22 19.07
C GLU A 17 9.33 0.90 18.24
N SER A 18 10.63 1.07 18.35
CA SER A 18 11.36 2.15 17.71
C SER A 18 11.88 1.80 16.31
N THR A 19 11.85 0.51 15.95
CA THR A 19 12.42 0.05 14.67
C THR A 19 11.39 -0.73 13.87
N TRP A 20 11.53 -0.67 12.54
CA TRP A 20 10.73 -1.47 11.64
C TRP A 20 11.20 -2.93 11.69
N PHE A 21 10.25 -3.85 11.54
CA PHE A 21 10.59 -5.27 11.54
C PHE A 21 11.23 -5.65 10.21
N ASP A 22 12.48 -6.11 10.27
CA ASP A 22 13.18 -6.62 9.08
C ASP A 22 12.71 -8.03 8.70
N GLU A 23 12.13 -8.75 9.64
CA GLU A 23 11.71 -10.15 9.42
C GLU A 23 10.35 -10.27 8.74
N ASP A 24 9.49 -9.25 8.90
CA ASP A 24 8.15 -9.25 8.31
C ASP A 24 8.04 -8.11 7.32
N HIS A 25 8.46 -8.39 6.12
CA HIS A 25 8.34 -7.50 4.98
C HIS A 25 8.01 -8.34 3.75
N GLY A 26 7.56 -7.68 2.72
CA GLY A 26 7.21 -8.39 1.49
C GLY A 26 7.11 -7.47 0.31
N GLU A 27 6.86 -8.09 -0.82
CA GLU A 27 6.64 -7.40 -2.07
C GLU A 27 5.44 -8.06 -2.75
N ASN A 28 4.43 -7.25 -3.05
CA ASN A 28 3.22 -7.71 -3.74
C ASN A 28 3.08 -6.94 -5.05
N GLU A 29 2.54 -7.63 -6.05
CA GLU A 29 2.21 -7.00 -7.32
C GLU A 29 0.70 -7.09 -7.54
N TYR A 30 0.11 -5.99 -7.99
CA TYR A 30 -1.31 -5.89 -8.27
C TYR A 30 -1.52 -5.38 -9.69
N GLU A 31 -2.52 -5.91 -10.38
CA GLU A 31 -2.90 -5.35 -11.68
C GLU A 31 -3.45 -3.94 -11.49
N LEU A 32 -2.95 -3.00 -12.26
CA LEU A 32 -3.35 -1.60 -12.17
C LEU A 32 -4.63 -1.38 -12.98
N ILE A 33 -5.75 -1.70 -12.37
CA ILE A 33 -7.08 -1.65 -13.00
C ILE A 33 -7.93 -0.64 -12.24
N GLU A 34 -8.45 0.34 -12.95
CA GLU A 34 -9.34 1.35 -12.35
C GLU A 34 -10.58 0.67 -11.77
N GLY A 35 -10.87 1.00 -10.52
CA GLY A 35 -11.99 0.43 -9.78
C GLY A 35 -11.65 -0.84 -9.01
N ALA A 36 -10.46 -1.39 -9.16
CA ALA A 36 -10.06 -2.59 -8.45
C ALA A 36 -9.76 -2.29 -6.98
N SER A 37 -10.00 -3.27 -6.14
CA SER A 37 -9.73 -3.19 -4.71
C SER A 37 -9.00 -4.45 -4.27
N TYR A 38 -7.94 -4.28 -3.50
CA TYR A 38 -7.10 -5.37 -3.02
C TYR A 38 -6.91 -5.27 -1.52
N LYS A 39 -6.92 -6.41 -0.83
CA LYS A 39 -6.66 -6.43 0.60
C LYS A 39 -5.19 -6.11 0.86
N LEU A 40 -4.94 -5.34 1.92
CA LEU A 40 -3.57 -5.03 2.32
C LEU A 40 -2.91 -6.26 2.93
N PRO A 41 -1.61 -6.44 2.71
CA PRO A 41 -0.89 -7.47 3.43
C PRO A 41 -0.86 -7.14 4.92
N HIS A 42 -0.91 -8.15 5.77
CA HIS A 42 -0.78 -8.01 7.21
C HIS A 42 -1.97 -7.33 7.90
N ILE A 43 -2.63 -6.36 7.26
CA ILE A 43 -3.84 -5.69 7.77
C ILE A 43 -4.98 -6.00 6.80
N SER A 44 -5.53 -7.20 6.91
CA SER A 44 -6.46 -7.74 5.93
C SER A 44 -7.87 -7.13 5.97
N ASP A 45 -8.20 -6.39 7.03
CA ASP A 45 -9.47 -5.68 7.13
C ASP A 45 -9.45 -4.32 6.42
N LYS A 46 -8.31 -3.90 5.91
CA LYS A 46 -8.15 -2.68 5.13
C LYS A 46 -7.79 -3.00 3.70
N SER A 47 -8.11 -2.07 2.81
CA SER A 47 -7.96 -2.28 1.37
C SER A 47 -7.19 -1.15 0.73
N LEU A 48 -6.54 -1.49 -0.37
CA LEU A 48 -5.99 -0.54 -1.33
C LEU A 48 -6.96 -0.49 -2.50
N GLU A 49 -7.38 0.71 -2.88
CA GLU A 49 -8.30 0.90 -4.00
C GLU A 49 -7.63 1.72 -5.10
N ILE A 50 -7.79 1.26 -6.33
CA ILE A 50 -7.30 1.98 -7.50
C ILE A 50 -8.44 2.83 -8.03
N ARG A 51 -8.40 4.13 -7.74
CA ARG A 51 -9.49 5.06 -8.05
C ARG A 51 -9.48 5.53 -9.49
N SER A 52 -8.30 5.77 -10.05
CA SER A 52 -8.18 6.16 -11.45
C SER A 52 -6.84 5.75 -12.00
N VAL A 53 -6.81 5.47 -13.29
CA VAL A 53 -5.59 5.17 -14.02
C VAL A 53 -5.65 6.01 -15.29
N THR A 54 -4.62 6.82 -15.53
CA THR A 54 -4.49 7.59 -16.75
C THR A 54 -3.15 7.29 -17.38
N ALA A 55 -3.13 7.18 -18.70
CA ALA A 55 -1.91 6.97 -19.46
C ALA A 55 -1.83 8.05 -20.55
N GLU A 56 -0.68 8.70 -20.61
CA GLU A 56 -0.43 9.75 -21.58
C GLU A 56 1.00 9.57 -22.11
N GLY A 57 1.11 9.03 -23.33
CA GLY A 57 2.39 8.62 -23.87
C GLY A 57 2.99 7.52 -23.01
N ASP A 58 4.22 7.74 -22.55
CA ASP A 58 4.90 6.79 -21.67
C ASP A 58 4.60 7.03 -20.20
N LEU A 59 3.83 8.06 -19.87
CA LEU A 59 3.52 8.41 -18.50
C LEU A 59 2.23 7.73 -18.05
N VAL A 60 2.32 6.95 -17.00
CA VAL A 60 1.15 6.31 -16.38
C VAL A 60 1.01 6.86 -14.97
N LYS A 61 -0.19 7.34 -14.66
CA LYS A 61 -0.52 7.86 -13.33
C LYS A 61 -1.70 7.10 -12.78
N ALA A 62 -1.68 6.86 -11.49
CA ALA A 62 -2.80 6.22 -10.79
C ALA A 62 -3.06 6.94 -9.48
N LYS A 63 -4.32 7.13 -9.16
CA LYS A 63 -4.72 7.59 -7.84
C LYS A 63 -5.05 6.37 -7.01
N ILE A 64 -4.33 6.21 -5.92
CA ILE A 64 -4.44 5.07 -5.02
C ILE A 64 -5.01 5.56 -3.70
N TYR A 65 -6.05 4.89 -3.23
CA TYR A 65 -6.66 5.21 -1.94
C TYR A 65 -6.34 4.09 -0.96
N VAL A 66 -5.62 4.44 0.09
CA VAL A 66 -5.21 3.48 1.12
C VAL A 66 -5.54 4.09 2.47
N ASP A 67 -6.34 3.37 3.26
CA ASP A 67 -6.66 3.75 4.65
C ASP A 67 -7.03 5.24 4.80
N GLN A 68 -8.00 5.69 4.03
CA GLN A 68 -8.54 7.05 4.04
C GLN A 68 -7.57 8.13 3.53
N THR A 69 -6.51 7.75 2.86
CA THR A 69 -5.51 8.68 2.32
C THR A 69 -5.33 8.47 0.83
N TYR A 70 -5.32 9.57 0.08
CA TYR A 70 -5.01 9.50 -1.35
C TYR A 70 -3.52 9.62 -1.59
N THR A 71 -3.04 8.77 -2.48
CA THR A 71 -1.67 8.74 -2.93
C THR A 71 -1.67 8.72 -4.45
N VAL A 72 -0.83 9.53 -5.08
CA VAL A 72 -0.70 9.55 -6.54
C VAL A 72 0.64 8.92 -6.91
N CYS A 73 0.58 7.85 -7.69
CA CYS A 73 1.76 7.17 -8.20
C CYS A 73 1.98 7.51 -9.67
N ASN A 74 3.21 7.81 -10.02
CA ASN A 74 3.64 7.96 -11.41
C ASN A 74 4.66 6.86 -11.70
N ASN A 75 4.65 6.33 -12.93
CA ASN A 75 5.67 5.36 -13.30
C ASN A 75 7.05 6.03 -13.27
N GLY A 76 8.03 5.29 -12.75
CA GLY A 76 9.38 5.81 -12.54
C GLY A 76 9.60 6.51 -11.21
N GLU A 77 8.56 6.68 -10.41
CA GLU A 77 8.65 7.31 -9.09
C GLU A 77 8.07 6.39 -8.04
N SER A 78 8.60 6.48 -6.82
CA SER A 78 8.06 5.75 -5.67
C SER A 78 7.31 6.69 -4.75
N VAL A 79 6.19 6.23 -4.22
CA VAL A 79 5.39 6.97 -3.26
C VAL A 79 5.18 6.10 -2.03
N VAL A 80 5.34 6.69 -0.85
CA VAL A 80 5.17 5.96 0.41
C VAL A 80 3.79 6.26 0.98
N ALA A 81 3.07 5.20 1.32
CA ALA A 81 1.77 5.28 1.97
C ALA A 81 1.80 4.50 3.29
N PHE A 82 0.91 4.86 4.20
CA PHE A 82 0.81 4.23 5.51
C PHE A 82 -0.62 3.79 5.78
N ALA A 83 -0.75 2.66 6.46
CA ALA A 83 -2.02 2.19 7.00
C ALA A 83 -1.84 1.86 8.47
N TYR A 84 -2.87 2.13 9.26
CA TYR A 84 -2.82 1.99 10.72
C TYR A 84 -3.91 1.03 11.15
N ASP A 85 -3.61 0.23 12.15
CA ASP A 85 -4.56 -0.70 12.71
C ASP A 85 -4.38 -0.79 14.23
N ASP A 86 -5.51 -0.72 14.93
CA ASP A 86 -5.55 -0.86 16.38
C ASP A 86 -6.34 -2.11 16.73
N TYR A 87 -5.82 -2.93 17.63
CA TYR A 87 -6.52 -4.11 18.07
C TYR A 87 -6.21 -4.41 19.54
N MET A 88 -7.02 -5.25 20.16
CA MET A 88 -6.84 -5.62 21.55
C MET A 88 -6.28 -7.04 21.65
N VAL A 89 -5.23 -7.18 22.43
CA VAL A 89 -4.62 -8.49 22.75
C VAL A 89 -4.55 -8.61 24.25
N ALA A 90 -5.24 -9.61 24.80
CA ALA A 90 -5.24 -9.89 26.25
C ALA A 90 -5.57 -8.65 27.11
N GLY A 91 -6.52 -7.82 26.63
CA GLY A 91 -6.94 -6.62 27.34
C GLY A 91 -6.10 -5.39 27.09
N ASP A 92 -4.99 -5.50 26.37
CA ASP A 92 -4.13 -4.38 26.02
C ASP A 92 -4.38 -3.92 24.60
N PHE A 93 -4.35 -2.61 24.41
CA PHE A 93 -4.44 -2.01 23.08
C PHE A 93 -3.09 -2.11 22.39
N VAL A 94 -3.10 -2.66 21.18
CA VAL A 94 -1.92 -2.76 20.34
C VAL A 94 -2.18 -2.03 19.04
N SER A 95 -1.30 -1.10 18.70
CA SER A 95 -1.36 -0.36 17.43
C SER A 95 -0.21 -0.78 16.55
N GLN A 96 -0.49 -0.90 15.25
CA GLN A 96 0.55 -1.22 14.27
C GLN A 96 0.42 -0.29 13.07
N THR A 97 1.56 -0.04 12.43
CA THR A 97 1.66 0.78 11.23
C THR A 97 2.26 -0.06 10.11
N LEU A 98 1.58 -0.10 8.99
CA LEU A 98 2.08 -0.71 7.76
C LEU A 98 2.60 0.39 6.85
N ARG A 99 3.85 0.29 6.45
CA ARG A 99 4.46 1.21 5.49
C ARG A 99 4.52 0.53 4.13
N MET A 100 4.08 1.25 3.11
CA MET A 100 4.02 0.72 1.75
C MET A 100 4.74 1.65 0.80
N ASP A 101 5.68 1.10 0.06
CA ASP A 101 6.37 1.78 -1.02
C ASP A 101 5.71 1.37 -2.32
N LEU A 102 5.06 2.31 -3.00
CA LEU A 102 4.26 2.05 -4.19
C LEU A 102 4.96 2.55 -5.43
N THR A 103 5.07 1.70 -6.42
CA THR A 103 5.70 2.02 -7.71
C THR A 103 4.89 1.41 -8.83
N ILE A 104 4.74 2.13 -9.93
CA ILE A 104 4.11 1.59 -11.14
C ILE A 104 5.22 1.03 -12.03
N LYS A 105 5.04 -0.22 -12.41
CA LYS A 105 6.02 -0.94 -13.22
C LYS A 105 5.56 -1.05 -14.68
#